data_23d01d824f06ef38065817594d6eb5e9
#
_entry.id   23d01d824f06ef38065817594d6eb5e9
#
_cell.length_a   1.000
_cell.length_b   1.000
_cell.length_c   1.000
_cell.angle_alpha   90.00
_cell.angle_beta   90.00
_cell.angle_gamma   90.00
#
_symmetry.space_group_name_H-M   'P 1'
#
loop_
_entity.id
_entity.type
_entity.pdbx_description
1 polymer ?
#
loop_
_entity_poly.entity_id
_entity_poly.type
_entity_poly.pdbx_seq_one_letter_code
_entity_poly.pdbx_strand_id
1 'polypeptide(L)'
;MYLKLLALLALSLSIVSLSQADEIYKTDPEHTFVSFSYRHLNYSVQTSRFDAVSGIVRVNDKNDGGSVEMTINTNSISTGSPTFNHILQSEDFFSSEKFPLATFKSDSIIFNQDDISAIYGELTIKGITKPVRIEVDHFNCSRNLLTLQYMCGADASSKISRSDFDLGKYTPFVGDEVTLNIVIEASRQ
;
A
#
# COMPACT_ATOMS: atom_id res chain seq x y z
N MET A 1 -20.60 20.97 74.74
CA MET A 1 -21.09 19.89 73.89
C MET A 1 -20.76 20.31 72.45
N TYR A 2 -19.56 19.95 71.93
CA TYR A 2 -19.04 20.38 70.63
C TYR A 2 -19.24 19.27 69.61
N LEU A 3 -20.11 19.54 68.63
CA LEU A 3 -20.34 18.64 67.48
C LEU A 3 -19.26 18.90 66.39
N LYS A 4 -18.35 17.95 66.17
CA LYS A 4 -17.33 18.03 65.15
C LYS A 4 -17.95 17.56 63.82
N LEU A 5 -18.11 18.49 62.87
CA LEU A 5 -18.47 18.19 61.47
C LEU A 5 -17.22 17.71 60.77
N LEU A 6 -17.14 16.44 60.42
CA LEU A 6 -16.13 15.89 59.51
C LEU A 6 -16.65 16.06 58.07
N ALA A 7 -16.06 17.00 57.33
CA ALA A 7 -16.26 17.13 55.88
C ALA A 7 -15.37 16.10 55.18
N LEU A 8 -15.98 15.05 54.61
CA LEU A 8 -15.29 14.13 53.69
C LEU A 8 -15.15 14.82 52.31
N LEU A 9 -13.94 15.21 51.99
CA LEU A 9 -13.56 15.70 50.67
C LEU A 9 -13.35 14.48 49.73
N ALA A 10 -14.36 14.11 48.96
CA ALA A 10 -14.24 13.07 47.93
C ALA A 10 -13.42 13.61 46.77
N LEU A 11 -12.14 13.22 46.70
CA LEU A 11 -11.24 13.51 45.59
C LEU A 11 -11.63 12.60 44.39
N SER A 12 -12.42 13.11 43.46
CA SER A 12 -12.74 12.41 42.20
C SER A 12 -11.50 12.35 41.34
N LEU A 13 -10.84 11.18 41.30
CA LEU A 13 -9.75 10.88 40.38
C LEU A 13 -10.36 10.72 38.96
N SER A 14 -10.31 11.77 38.16
CA SER A 14 -10.65 11.68 36.73
C SER A 14 -9.56 10.85 36.02
N ILE A 15 -9.90 9.62 35.64
CA ILE A 15 -9.04 8.77 34.81
C ILE A 15 -9.09 9.39 33.41
N VAL A 16 -8.04 10.14 33.06
CA VAL A 16 -7.82 10.58 31.68
C VAL A 16 -7.35 9.33 30.92
N SER A 17 -8.26 8.76 30.13
CA SER A 17 -7.88 7.72 29.17
C SER A 17 -6.97 8.38 28.13
N LEU A 18 -5.68 8.10 28.20
CA LEU A 18 -4.73 8.42 27.13
C LEU A 18 -5.12 7.56 25.92
N SER A 19 -5.79 8.16 24.94
CA SER A 19 -5.92 7.56 23.62
C SER A 19 -4.51 7.53 23.04
N GLN A 20 -3.98 6.34 22.84
CA GLN A 20 -2.71 6.16 22.17
C GLN A 20 -2.94 6.46 20.68
N ALA A 21 -2.08 7.29 20.09
CA ALA A 21 -2.18 7.66 18.69
C ALA A 21 -1.73 6.48 17.80
N ASP A 22 -2.33 6.36 16.63
CA ASP A 22 -1.92 5.39 15.62
C ASP A 22 -0.43 5.56 15.29
N GLU A 23 0.25 4.45 15.06
CA GLU A 23 1.60 4.44 14.55
C GLU A 23 1.57 4.73 13.05
N ILE A 24 2.38 5.69 12.62
CA ILE A 24 2.46 6.12 11.23
C ILE A 24 3.80 5.67 10.66
N TYR A 25 3.73 4.95 9.53
CA TYR A 25 4.89 4.54 8.77
C TYR A 25 4.85 5.20 7.40
N LYS A 26 5.97 5.80 7.00
CA LYS A 26 6.15 6.38 5.68
C LYS A 26 7.08 5.51 4.87
N THR A 27 6.71 5.23 3.62
CA THR A 27 7.51 4.39 2.73
C THR A 27 8.88 5.01 2.44
N ASP A 28 9.90 4.15 2.37
CA ASP A 28 11.23 4.47 1.86
C ASP A 28 11.20 4.37 0.31
N PRO A 29 11.42 5.47 -0.42
CA PRO A 29 11.31 5.46 -1.89
C PRO A 29 12.43 4.65 -2.58
N GLU A 30 13.56 4.40 -1.92
CA GLU A 30 14.66 3.63 -2.49
C GLU A 30 14.39 2.10 -2.43
N HIS A 31 13.54 1.68 -1.48
CA HIS A 31 13.23 0.27 -1.23
C HIS A 31 11.74 -0.06 -1.43
N THR A 32 10.98 0.86 -2.06
CA THR A 32 9.55 0.66 -2.32
C THR A 32 9.26 0.78 -3.81
N PHE A 33 8.73 -0.30 -4.39
CA PHE A 33 8.34 -0.32 -5.80
C PHE A 33 7.21 -1.33 -6.06
N VAL A 34 6.53 -1.15 -7.19
CA VAL A 34 5.54 -2.10 -7.70
C VAL A 34 6.00 -2.59 -9.07
N SER A 35 6.18 -3.89 -9.21
CA SER A 35 6.36 -4.54 -10.50
C SER A 35 5.09 -5.24 -10.96
N PHE A 36 4.94 -5.39 -12.26
CA PHE A 36 3.81 -6.10 -12.85
C PHE A 36 4.28 -6.99 -13.99
N SER A 37 3.65 -8.15 -14.11
CA SER A 37 3.99 -9.13 -15.12
C SER A 37 2.75 -9.63 -15.87
N TYR A 38 2.91 -9.90 -17.16
CA TYR A 38 1.87 -10.35 -18.05
C TYR A 38 2.42 -11.23 -19.16
N ARG A 39 1.58 -12.08 -19.72
CA ARG A 39 1.96 -12.94 -20.86
C ARG A 39 1.88 -12.17 -22.17
N HIS A 40 2.97 -12.20 -22.93
CA HIS A 40 3.09 -11.53 -24.22
C HIS A 40 3.07 -12.58 -25.34
N LEU A 41 2.00 -12.61 -26.16
CA LEU A 41 1.83 -13.43 -27.35
C LEU A 41 2.16 -14.93 -27.16
N ASN A 42 2.01 -15.46 -25.94
CA ASN A 42 2.46 -16.79 -25.51
C ASN A 42 3.96 -17.08 -25.65
N TYR A 43 4.78 -16.10 -26.06
CA TYR A 43 6.22 -16.30 -26.16
C TYR A 43 6.91 -16.19 -24.81
N SER A 44 6.52 -15.22 -24.00
CA SER A 44 7.21 -14.94 -22.73
C SER A 44 6.28 -14.27 -21.71
N VAL A 45 6.72 -14.23 -20.46
CA VAL A 45 6.19 -13.33 -19.45
C VAL A 45 7.08 -12.08 -19.45
N GLN A 46 6.47 -10.93 -19.71
CA GLN A 46 7.13 -9.64 -19.61
C GLN A 46 6.92 -9.09 -18.20
N THR A 47 7.96 -8.45 -17.65
CA THR A 47 7.91 -7.78 -16.35
C THR A 47 8.38 -6.36 -16.50
N SER A 48 7.64 -5.44 -15.92
CA SER A 48 7.98 -4.02 -15.84
C SER A 48 7.72 -3.53 -14.42
N ARG A 49 8.21 -2.34 -14.06
CA ARG A 49 8.00 -1.79 -12.73
C ARG A 49 7.76 -0.29 -12.76
N PHE A 50 7.20 0.22 -11.68
CA PHE A 50 7.16 1.64 -11.38
C PHE A 50 8.21 1.94 -10.33
N ASP A 51 9.13 2.86 -10.63
CA ASP A 51 10.26 3.19 -9.77
C ASP A 51 9.92 4.27 -8.73
N ALA A 52 8.85 5.06 -8.93
CA ALA A 52 8.41 6.09 -7.99
C ALA A 52 7.07 5.70 -7.36
N VAL A 53 7.17 5.08 -6.19
CA VAL A 53 6.04 4.66 -5.36
C VAL A 53 6.21 5.28 -3.98
N SER A 54 5.14 5.80 -3.42
CA SER A 54 5.13 6.38 -2.08
C SER A 54 3.83 6.08 -1.36
N GLY A 55 3.85 6.09 -0.03
CA GLY A 55 2.65 5.83 0.73
C GLY A 55 2.81 6.01 2.22
N ILE A 56 1.68 5.86 2.89
CA ILE A 56 1.57 5.91 4.35
C ILE A 56 0.80 4.69 4.81
N VAL A 57 1.37 4.01 5.79
CA VAL A 57 0.70 2.94 6.53
C VAL A 57 0.42 3.44 7.94
N ARG A 58 -0.81 3.32 8.39
CA ARG A 58 -1.21 3.58 9.76
C ARG A 58 -1.59 2.28 10.43
N VAL A 59 -1.07 2.04 11.61
CA VAL A 59 -1.39 0.87 12.41
C VAL A 59 -1.93 1.37 13.75
N ASN A 60 -3.04 0.82 14.21
CA ASN A 60 -3.56 1.20 15.51
C ASN A 60 -2.72 0.60 16.65
N ASP A 61 -2.91 1.11 17.86
CA ASP A 61 -2.15 0.71 19.06
C ASP A 61 -2.31 -0.76 19.45
N LYS A 62 -3.36 -1.43 18.96
CA LYS A 62 -3.64 -2.85 19.25
C LYS A 62 -3.09 -3.80 18.19
N ASN A 63 -2.55 -3.27 17.08
CA ASN A 63 -2.13 -4.05 15.90
C ASN A 63 -3.23 -4.95 15.32
N ASP A 64 -4.51 -4.55 15.49
CA ASP A 64 -5.67 -5.29 14.97
C ASP A 64 -6.44 -4.50 13.90
N GLY A 65 -5.91 -3.34 13.48
CA GLY A 65 -6.48 -2.47 12.47
C GLY A 65 -5.48 -1.45 11.94
N GLY A 66 -5.86 -0.81 10.85
CA GLY A 66 -5.01 0.20 10.23
C GLY A 66 -5.49 0.60 8.85
N SER A 67 -4.70 1.40 8.17
CA SER A 67 -4.94 1.80 6.79
C SER A 67 -3.66 1.88 5.98
N VAL A 68 -3.77 1.62 4.67
CA VAL A 68 -2.70 1.73 3.70
C VAL A 68 -3.15 2.67 2.60
N GLU A 69 -2.39 3.70 2.34
CA GLU A 69 -2.59 4.62 1.23
C GLU A 69 -1.30 4.69 0.41
N MET A 70 -1.39 4.28 -0.87
CA MET A 70 -0.24 4.25 -1.78
C MET A 70 -0.50 5.09 -3.01
N THR A 71 0.54 5.72 -3.51
CA THR A 71 0.55 6.51 -4.75
C THR A 71 1.69 6.03 -5.64
N ILE A 72 1.37 5.73 -6.89
CA ILE A 72 2.28 5.24 -7.91
C ILE A 72 2.36 6.29 -9.02
N ASN A 73 3.54 6.80 -9.32
CA ASN A 73 3.75 7.70 -10.45
C ASN A 73 3.80 6.89 -11.76
N THR A 74 2.82 7.03 -12.63
CA THR A 74 2.73 6.27 -13.89
C THR A 74 3.83 6.67 -14.89
N ASN A 75 4.44 7.85 -14.75
CA ASN A 75 5.58 8.26 -15.55
C ASN A 75 6.89 7.56 -15.14
N SER A 76 6.93 6.93 -13.96
CA SER A 76 8.11 6.21 -13.49
C SER A 76 8.21 4.77 -14.03
N ILE A 77 7.40 4.43 -15.03
CA ILE A 77 7.41 3.10 -15.59
C ILE A 77 8.77 2.78 -16.23
N SER A 78 9.30 1.61 -15.89
CA SER A 78 10.57 1.08 -16.37
C SER A 78 10.38 -0.35 -16.88
N THR A 79 10.58 -0.53 -18.18
CA THR A 79 10.50 -1.81 -18.89
C THR A 79 11.87 -2.32 -19.31
N GLY A 80 12.93 -1.54 -19.06
CA GLY A 80 14.26 -1.77 -19.65
C GLY A 80 14.42 -1.23 -21.07
N SER A 81 13.34 -0.69 -21.69
CA SER A 81 13.35 -0.12 -23.04
C SER A 81 12.70 1.27 -23.02
N PRO A 82 13.44 2.36 -23.30
CA PRO A 82 12.86 3.70 -23.37
C PRO A 82 11.71 3.81 -24.36
N THR A 83 11.81 3.17 -25.52
CA THR A 83 10.74 3.16 -26.53
C THR A 83 9.47 2.50 -25.96
N PHE A 84 9.62 1.39 -25.25
CA PHE A 84 8.46 0.69 -24.68
C PHE A 84 7.89 1.45 -23.49
N ASN A 85 8.70 2.16 -22.71
CA ASN A 85 8.21 3.06 -21.67
C ASN A 85 7.27 4.12 -22.26
N HIS A 86 7.64 4.76 -23.37
CA HIS A 86 6.79 5.73 -24.06
C HIS A 86 5.47 5.12 -24.57
N ILE A 87 5.51 3.88 -25.08
CA ILE A 87 4.29 3.19 -25.50
C ILE A 87 3.35 3.00 -24.31
N LEU A 88 3.85 2.52 -23.19
CA LEU A 88 3.02 2.29 -22.01
C LEU A 88 2.52 3.59 -21.35
N GLN A 89 3.24 4.70 -21.48
CA GLN A 89 2.82 6.03 -21.03
C GLN A 89 1.74 6.67 -21.91
N SER A 90 1.57 6.19 -23.16
CA SER A 90 0.65 6.78 -24.15
C SER A 90 -0.83 6.59 -23.74
N GLU A 91 -1.72 7.28 -24.49
CA GLU A 91 -3.18 7.22 -24.30
C GLU A 91 -3.76 5.80 -24.42
N ASP A 92 -3.13 4.97 -25.23
CA ASP A 92 -3.52 3.57 -25.42
C ASP A 92 -3.34 2.69 -24.16
N PHE A 93 -2.53 3.16 -23.22
CA PHE A 93 -2.21 2.45 -21.97
C PHE A 93 -2.43 3.36 -20.78
N PHE A 94 -1.40 3.72 -20.00
CA PHE A 94 -1.56 4.46 -18.75
C PHE A 94 -2.02 5.91 -18.95
N SER A 95 -1.87 6.48 -20.17
CA SER A 95 -2.19 7.90 -20.44
C SER A 95 -1.58 8.82 -19.38
N SER A 96 -0.27 8.64 -19.14
CA SER A 96 0.42 9.18 -17.96
C SER A 96 0.42 10.71 -17.90
N GLU A 97 0.27 11.39 -19.04
CA GLU A 97 0.11 12.85 -19.09
C GLU A 97 -1.21 13.27 -18.42
N LYS A 98 -2.31 12.56 -18.72
CA LYS A 98 -3.65 12.84 -18.19
C LYS A 98 -3.86 12.24 -16.80
N PHE A 99 -3.29 11.07 -16.55
CA PHE A 99 -3.41 10.31 -15.31
C PHE A 99 -2.02 10.00 -14.74
N PRO A 100 -1.30 11.00 -14.23
CA PRO A 100 0.08 10.82 -13.75
C PRO A 100 0.19 9.93 -12.53
N LEU A 101 -0.91 9.66 -11.83
CA LEU A 101 -0.93 8.88 -10.61
C LEU A 101 -1.94 7.73 -10.72
N ALA A 102 -1.52 6.54 -10.30
CA ALA A 102 -2.39 5.48 -9.85
C ALA A 102 -2.36 5.44 -8.31
N THR A 103 -3.46 5.04 -7.68
CA THR A 103 -3.56 5.05 -6.22
C THR A 103 -4.21 3.78 -5.70
N PHE A 104 -3.79 3.37 -4.51
CA PHE A 104 -4.46 2.34 -3.73
C PHE A 104 -4.82 2.87 -2.35
N LYS A 105 -6.03 2.57 -1.90
CA LYS A 105 -6.50 2.88 -0.57
C LYS A 105 -7.17 1.65 0.04
N SER A 106 -6.68 1.21 1.20
CA SER A 106 -7.26 0.06 1.87
C SER A 106 -8.60 0.38 2.51
N ASP A 107 -9.51 -0.60 2.47
CA ASP A 107 -10.77 -0.62 3.22
C ASP A 107 -10.63 -1.47 4.49
N SER A 108 -9.86 -2.57 4.41
CA SER A 108 -9.61 -3.45 5.53
C SER A 108 -8.29 -4.20 5.41
N ILE A 109 -7.70 -4.50 6.57
CA ILE A 109 -6.50 -5.33 6.71
C ILE A 109 -6.89 -6.58 7.48
N ILE A 110 -6.50 -7.74 6.99
CA ILE A 110 -6.75 -9.04 7.63
C ILE A 110 -5.49 -9.49 8.34
N PHE A 111 -5.60 -9.58 9.64
CA PHE A 111 -4.54 -10.09 10.51
C PHE A 111 -4.69 -11.59 10.75
N ASN A 112 -3.58 -12.27 10.84
CA ASN A 112 -3.47 -13.66 11.27
C ASN A 112 -2.46 -13.69 12.43
N GLN A 113 -2.95 -13.65 13.66
CA GLN A 113 -2.14 -13.40 14.86
C GLN A 113 -1.45 -12.03 14.76
N ASP A 114 -0.12 -11.99 14.80
CA ASP A 114 0.69 -10.77 14.71
C ASP A 114 1.13 -10.45 13.27
N ASP A 115 0.65 -11.21 12.28
CA ASP A 115 1.01 -11.07 10.87
C ASP A 115 -0.16 -10.53 10.04
N ILE A 116 0.15 -9.88 8.91
CA ILE A 116 -0.83 -9.42 7.93
C ILE A 116 -0.92 -10.47 6.83
N SER A 117 -2.10 -11.01 6.57
CA SER A 117 -2.31 -12.01 5.53
C SER A 117 -2.89 -11.46 4.24
N ALA A 118 -3.75 -10.46 4.32
CA ALA A 118 -4.35 -9.83 3.15
C ALA A 118 -4.80 -8.38 3.43
N ILE A 119 -4.86 -7.59 2.37
CA ILE A 119 -5.38 -6.22 2.40
C ILE A 119 -6.44 -6.10 1.30
N TYR A 120 -7.62 -5.64 1.67
CA TYR A 120 -8.68 -5.28 0.72
C TYR A 120 -8.71 -3.77 0.56
N GLY A 121 -8.99 -3.30 -0.65
CA GLY A 121 -9.07 -1.88 -0.91
C GLY A 121 -9.43 -1.57 -2.36
N GLU A 122 -9.38 -0.29 -2.67
CA GLU A 122 -9.68 0.25 -3.98
C GLU A 122 -8.40 0.65 -4.71
N LEU A 123 -8.20 0.09 -5.90
CA LEU A 123 -7.15 0.47 -6.84
C LEU A 123 -7.75 1.38 -7.91
N THR A 124 -7.13 2.53 -8.11
CA THR A 124 -7.51 3.48 -9.17
C THR A 124 -6.40 3.59 -10.21
N ILE A 125 -6.71 3.27 -11.46
CA ILE A 125 -5.80 3.44 -12.62
C ILE A 125 -6.58 4.14 -13.73
N LYS A 126 -6.00 5.11 -14.41
CA LYS A 126 -6.67 5.93 -15.46
C LYS A 126 -8.00 6.53 -15.02
N GLY A 127 -8.16 6.84 -13.72
CA GLY A 127 -9.42 7.35 -13.16
C GLY A 127 -10.51 6.30 -12.97
N ILE A 128 -10.24 5.03 -13.23
CA ILE A 128 -11.16 3.91 -13.01
C ILE A 128 -10.78 3.22 -11.70
N THR A 129 -11.75 3.09 -10.80
CA THR A 129 -11.56 2.48 -9.48
C THR A 129 -12.20 1.10 -9.43
N LYS A 130 -11.47 0.12 -8.93
CA LYS A 130 -11.92 -1.26 -8.74
C LYS A 130 -11.49 -1.80 -7.38
N PRO A 131 -12.32 -2.63 -6.75
CA PRO A 131 -11.91 -3.35 -5.55
C PRO A 131 -10.83 -4.38 -5.91
N VAL A 132 -9.80 -4.46 -5.10
CA VAL A 132 -8.73 -5.45 -5.25
C VAL A 132 -8.41 -6.07 -3.89
N ARG A 133 -7.91 -7.31 -3.96
CA ARG A 133 -7.33 -8.02 -2.82
C ARG A 133 -5.84 -8.14 -3.06
N ILE A 134 -5.06 -7.76 -2.06
CA ILE A 134 -3.61 -7.92 -2.01
C ILE A 134 -3.31 -9.01 -0.99
N GLU A 135 -2.65 -10.08 -1.41
CA GLU A 135 -2.11 -11.11 -0.54
C GLU A 135 -0.76 -10.63 -0.01
N VAL A 136 -0.55 -10.73 1.29
CA VAL A 136 0.74 -10.41 1.91
C VAL A 136 1.51 -11.71 2.10
N ASP A 137 2.60 -11.83 1.36
CA ASP A 137 3.42 -13.05 1.34
C ASP A 137 4.45 -13.06 2.47
N HIS A 138 4.90 -11.86 2.85
CA HIS A 138 5.83 -11.65 3.97
C HIS A 138 5.59 -10.29 4.61
N PHE A 139 5.63 -10.24 5.94
CA PHE A 139 5.56 -8.99 6.72
C PHE A 139 6.52 -9.10 7.91
N ASN A 140 7.32 -8.08 8.14
CA ASN A 140 8.20 -8.03 9.30
C ASN A 140 8.45 -6.59 9.74
N CYS A 141 8.45 -6.38 11.06
CA CYS A 141 8.84 -5.10 11.65
C CYS A 141 9.98 -5.30 12.64
N SER A 142 10.99 -4.48 12.56
CA SER A 142 12.14 -4.53 13.46
C SER A 142 12.86 -3.18 13.55
N ARG A 143 13.75 -3.06 14.53
CA ARG A 143 14.64 -1.92 14.61
C ARG A 143 15.81 -2.12 13.64
N ASN A 144 15.98 -1.21 12.70
CA ASN A 144 17.14 -1.19 11.83
C ASN A 144 18.41 -0.91 12.66
N LEU A 145 19.38 -1.83 12.60
CA LEU A 145 20.59 -1.76 13.44
C LEU A 145 21.55 -0.63 13.03
N LEU A 146 21.45 -0.12 11.79
CA LEU A 146 22.31 0.95 11.28
C LEU A 146 21.73 2.34 11.59
N THR A 147 20.43 2.52 11.40
CA THR A 147 19.74 3.81 11.56
C THR A 147 19.07 3.97 12.93
N LEU A 148 18.91 2.87 13.67
CA LEU A 148 18.14 2.74 14.92
C LEU A 148 16.65 3.09 14.79
N GLN A 149 16.17 3.33 13.59
CA GLN A 149 14.74 3.54 13.31
C GLN A 149 13.98 2.22 13.39
N TYR A 150 12.71 2.29 13.77
CA TYR A 150 11.80 1.17 13.66
C TYR A 150 11.24 1.14 12.25
N MET A 151 11.39 0.01 11.58
CA MET A 151 11.01 -0.16 10.19
C MET A 151 10.13 -1.38 10.03
N CYS A 152 9.22 -1.32 9.06
CA CYS A 152 8.44 -2.47 8.61
C CYS A 152 8.70 -2.70 7.13
N GLY A 153 8.73 -3.96 6.73
CA GLY A 153 8.82 -4.40 5.35
C GLY A 153 7.70 -5.38 5.02
N ALA A 154 7.22 -5.35 3.78
CA ALA A 154 6.24 -6.29 3.26
C ALA A 154 6.52 -6.65 1.81
N ASP A 155 6.40 -7.95 1.50
CA ASP A 155 6.27 -8.47 0.16
C ASP A 155 4.82 -8.89 -0.04
N ALA A 156 4.20 -8.46 -1.13
CA ALA A 156 2.80 -8.73 -1.39
C ALA A 156 2.52 -8.92 -2.88
N SER A 157 1.41 -9.56 -3.19
CA SER A 157 1.00 -9.82 -4.56
C SER A 157 -0.50 -9.62 -4.78
N SER A 158 -0.89 -9.35 -6.02
CA SER A 158 -2.28 -9.27 -6.44
C SER A 158 -2.41 -9.65 -7.91
N LYS A 159 -3.59 -10.09 -8.33
CA LYS A 159 -3.94 -10.32 -9.73
C LYS A 159 -5.09 -9.41 -10.11
N ILE A 160 -4.95 -8.74 -11.23
CA ILE A 160 -5.97 -7.86 -11.79
C ILE A 160 -6.17 -8.17 -13.28
N SER A 161 -7.34 -7.83 -13.81
CA SER A 161 -7.58 -7.77 -15.26
C SER A 161 -7.31 -6.35 -15.73
N ARG A 162 -6.32 -6.16 -16.62
CA ARG A 162 -5.97 -4.81 -17.10
C ARG A 162 -7.09 -4.17 -17.94
N SER A 163 -7.95 -4.97 -18.55
CA SER A 163 -9.13 -4.48 -19.26
C SER A 163 -10.14 -3.79 -18.32
N ASP A 164 -10.19 -4.13 -17.04
CA ASP A 164 -11.04 -3.47 -16.05
C ASP A 164 -10.66 -1.99 -15.83
N PHE A 165 -9.45 -1.59 -16.24
CA PHE A 165 -8.90 -0.24 -16.11
C PHE A 165 -8.67 0.45 -17.45
N ASP A 166 -9.36 -0.01 -18.51
CA ASP A 166 -9.17 0.52 -19.88
C ASP A 166 -7.71 0.42 -20.40
N LEU A 167 -7.03 -0.66 -19.99
CA LEU A 167 -5.68 -1.02 -20.45
C LEU A 167 -5.68 -2.27 -21.35
N GLY A 168 -6.87 -2.69 -21.83
CA GLY A 168 -7.10 -3.95 -22.52
C GLY A 168 -6.64 -4.01 -23.97
N LYS A 169 -5.90 -3.01 -24.50
CA LYS A 169 -5.43 -3.03 -25.88
C LYS A 169 -4.64 -4.31 -26.17
N TYR A 170 -4.90 -4.90 -27.35
CA TYR A 170 -4.34 -6.17 -27.84
C TYR A 170 -4.76 -7.44 -27.07
N THR A 171 -5.77 -7.36 -26.19
CA THR A 171 -6.39 -8.58 -25.63
C THR A 171 -7.16 -9.35 -26.74
N PRO A 172 -7.06 -10.70 -26.81
CA PRO A 172 -6.38 -11.61 -25.90
C PRO A 172 -4.93 -11.96 -26.27
N PHE A 173 -4.38 -11.40 -27.35
CA PHE A 173 -3.02 -11.71 -27.81
C PHE A 173 -1.95 -11.34 -26.77
N VAL A 174 -2.16 -10.23 -26.08
CA VAL A 174 -1.42 -9.86 -24.87
C VAL A 174 -2.34 -10.16 -23.69
N GLY A 175 -1.85 -10.95 -22.74
CA GLY A 175 -2.63 -11.42 -21.61
C GLY A 175 -3.36 -10.31 -20.87
N ASP A 176 -4.60 -10.56 -20.48
CA ASP A 176 -5.43 -9.62 -19.72
C ASP A 176 -5.10 -9.67 -18.23
N GLU A 177 -4.89 -10.88 -17.69
CA GLU A 177 -4.44 -11.03 -16.31
C GLU A 177 -3.02 -10.49 -16.15
N VAL A 178 -2.87 -9.62 -15.16
CA VAL A 178 -1.61 -9.03 -14.73
C VAL A 178 -1.37 -9.39 -13.29
N THR A 179 -0.19 -9.93 -12.99
CA THR A 179 0.26 -10.15 -11.61
C THR A 179 1.04 -8.91 -11.16
N LEU A 180 0.59 -8.30 -10.07
CA LEU A 180 1.30 -7.25 -9.37
C LEU A 180 2.19 -7.89 -8.28
N ASN A 181 3.45 -7.46 -8.18
CA ASN A 181 4.33 -7.78 -7.07
C ASN A 181 4.74 -6.46 -6.43
N ILE A 182 4.52 -6.36 -5.14
CA ILE A 182 4.61 -5.14 -4.35
C ILE A 182 5.68 -5.36 -3.29
N VAL A 183 6.68 -4.50 -3.27
CA VAL A 183 7.74 -4.49 -2.27
C VAL A 183 7.69 -3.15 -1.56
N ILE A 184 7.55 -3.17 -0.25
CA ILE A 184 7.45 -1.97 0.57
C ILE A 184 8.41 -2.08 1.74
N GLU A 185 9.21 -1.04 1.94
CA GLU A 185 9.84 -0.74 3.21
C GLU A 185 9.34 0.61 3.71
N ALA A 186 9.09 0.73 5.02
CA ALA A 186 8.56 1.93 5.62
C ALA A 186 9.16 2.18 7.00
N SER A 187 9.48 3.42 7.30
CA SER A 187 9.99 3.85 8.60
C SER A 187 8.91 4.53 9.43
N ARG A 188 8.91 4.23 10.72
CA ARG A 188 8.06 4.88 11.71
C ARG A 188 8.42 6.35 11.84
N GLN A 189 7.39 7.22 11.87
CA GLN A 189 7.51 8.67 11.97
C GLN A 189 7.45 9.15 13.43
#